data_263b1ca158ca5d6a1e454554d7d41e70
#
_entry.id   263b1ca158ca5d6a1e454554d7d41e70
#
_cell.length_a   1.000
_cell.length_b   1.000
_cell.length_c   1.000
_cell.angle_alpha   90.00
_cell.angle_beta   90.00
_cell.angle_gamma   90.00
#
_symmetry.space_group_name_H-M   'P 1'
#
loop_
_entity.id
_entity.type
_entity.pdbx_description
1 polymer ?
#
loop_
_entity_poly.entity_id
_entity_poly.type
_entity_poly.pdbx_seq_one_letter_code
_entity_poly.pdbx_strand_id
1 'polypeptide(L)'
;MAKYKDIASDIRDKIITGDWFYGMKIPSHRQLAIQYNVNRVTIIKSIELLEAEGFIYTKVGSGTYVNDYLNEAHITNKWSEMMLWSSQQRSQYTVQLINKIETDDSYIHISKGELGISLMPHIQLKKAMSNTASHIEDLSFGYNNGYGYIKLRDIIVERMSKQGINVGRENVMITSGALHAIQLLSIGFLGQDAIIISNTPSYIHSTNVFEQLNFRHIDVPYNQINEIDTIIDRFINFKNKAIYIEPRFNNPTGRSLTNEQKKNIITYSERHNIPIIEDDIFRDIFFSDPTPSIKTYDKLGKVIHISSFSKTIAPAIRIGWIVASEKIIEQLADVRMQIDYGSSILSQMVVYEMLKNKSYDKHLVKLRYVLKDKRDFMLNILNNLFKDIAHWEVPSGGYFVWLVFKIDIDIKYL
;
A
#
# COMPACT_ATOMS: atom_id res chain seq x y z
N MET A 1 13.15 42.27 18.11
CA MET A 1 12.54 42.05 16.78
C MET A 1 11.14 42.65 16.74
N ALA A 2 10.62 42.98 15.58
CA ALA A 2 9.27 43.57 15.51
C ALA A 2 8.22 42.47 15.75
N LYS A 3 7.37 42.64 16.76
CA LYS A 3 6.34 41.63 17.19
C LYS A 3 5.55 40.97 16.04
N TYR A 4 5.31 41.68 14.91
CA TYR A 4 4.58 41.13 13.79
C TYR A 4 5.36 40.04 13.03
N LYS A 5 6.71 40.11 13.02
CA LYS A 5 7.56 39.07 12.41
C LYS A 5 7.58 37.80 13.24
N ASP A 6 7.58 37.93 14.56
CA ASP A 6 7.55 36.76 15.46
C ASP A 6 6.21 36.02 15.36
N ILE A 7 5.09 36.76 15.23
CA ILE A 7 3.75 36.21 15.01
C ILE A 7 3.65 35.55 13.62
N ALA A 8 4.22 36.20 12.60
CA ALA A 8 4.23 35.59 11.26
C ALA A 8 5.06 34.29 11.24
N SER A 9 6.18 34.24 11.99
CA SER A 9 6.98 33.03 12.13
C SER A 9 6.19 31.90 12.82
N ASP A 10 5.51 32.17 13.93
CA ASP A 10 4.72 31.18 14.65
C ASP A 10 3.56 30.65 13.81
N ILE A 11 2.88 31.51 13.05
CA ILE A 11 1.82 31.08 12.11
C ILE A 11 2.41 30.26 10.96
N ARG A 12 3.57 30.65 10.43
CA ARG A 12 4.29 29.91 9.39
C ARG A 12 4.65 28.50 9.89
N ASP A 13 5.18 28.40 11.08
CA ASP A 13 5.55 27.12 11.69
C ASP A 13 4.33 26.21 11.84
N LYS A 14 3.17 26.74 12.29
CA LYS A 14 1.90 26.00 12.34
C LYS A 14 1.41 25.52 10.98
N ILE A 15 1.68 26.27 9.92
CA ILE A 15 1.36 25.85 8.54
C ILE A 15 2.34 24.78 8.08
N ILE A 16 3.64 24.95 8.34
CA ILE A 16 4.68 24.00 7.96
C ILE A 16 4.54 22.67 8.72
N THR A 17 4.21 22.71 10.02
CA THR A 17 3.97 21.51 10.84
C THR A 17 2.63 20.83 10.55
N GLY A 18 1.72 21.50 9.82
CA GLY A 18 0.41 20.98 9.48
C GLY A 18 -0.68 21.19 10.53
N ASP A 19 -0.40 21.89 11.62
CA ASP A 19 -1.42 22.32 12.59
C ASP A 19 -2.50 23.15 11.91
N TRP A 20 -2.08 23.94 10.92
CA TRP A 20 -2.94 24.67 10.01
C TRP A 20 -2.75 24.14 8.58
N PHE A 21 -3.71 23.35 8.10
CA PHE A 21 -3.61 22.64 6.84
C PHE A 21 -4.18 23.45 5.66
N TYR A 22 -3.82 23.07 4.43
CA TYR A 22 -4.31 23.67 3.18
C TYR A 22 -5.84 23.80 3.14
N GLY A 23 -6.30 24.99 2.75
CA GLY A 23 -7.72 25.32 2.69
C GLY A 23 -8.37 25.58 4.05
N MET A 24 -7.65 25.41 5.17
CA MET A 24 -8.17 25.74 6.49
C MET A 24 -8.39 27.25 6.57
N LYS A 25 -9.56 27.67 7.07
CA LYS A 25 -9.85 29.06 7.38
C LYS A 25 -9.14 29.44 8.68
N ILE A 26 -8.22 30.42 8.62
CA ILE A 26 -7.52 30.88 9.82
C ILE A 26 -8.43 31.75 10.68
N PRO A 27 -8.17 31.86 12.00
CA PRO A 27 -8.93 32.73 12.88
C PRO A 27 -8.92 34.20 12.39
N SER A 28 -10.01 34.90 12.64
CA SER A 28 -10.12 36.30 12.22
C SER A 28 -9.04 37.19 12.87
N HIS A 29 -8.72 38.30 12.24
CA HIS A 29 -7.74 39.27 12.78
C HIS A 29 -8.06 39.67 14.23
N ARG A 30 -9.36 39.71 14.60
CA ARG A 30 -9.77 40.01 15.98
C ARG A 30 -9.44 38.88 16.94
N GLN A 31 -9.68 37.64 16.54
CA GLN A 31 -9.35 36.47 17.35
C GLN A 31 -7.84 36.30 17.53
N LEU A 32 -7.06 36.47 16.43
CA LEU A 32 -5.59 36.44 16.50
C LEU A 32 -5.04 37.54 17.37
N ALA A 33 -5.61 38.77 17.33
CA ALA A 33 -5.16 39.89 18.18
C ALA A 33 -5.34 39.55 19.67
N ILE A 34 -6.44 38.88 20.02
CA ILE A 34 -6.67 38.41 21.41
C ILE A 34 -5.68 37.27 21.73
N GLN A 35 -5.52 36.30 20.88
CA GLN A 35 -4.68 35.14 21.11
C GLN A 35 -3.19 35.49 21.32
N TYR A 36 -2.67 36.44 20.52
CA TYR A 36 -1.29 36.88 20.60
C TYR A 36 -1.09 38.11 21.54
N ASN A 37 -2.16 38.57 22.16
CA ASN A 37 -2.15 39.75 23.04
C ASN A 37 -1.47 40.97 22.39
N VAL A 38 -1.91 41.33 21.20
CA VAL A 38 -1.43 42.46 20.40
C VAL A 38 -2.57 43.27 19.80
N ASN A 39 -2.27 44.47 19.30
CA ASN A 39 -3.28 45.25 18.58
C ASN A 39 -3.55 44.63 17.17
N ARG A 40 -4.73 44.95 16.62
CA ARG A 40 -5.18 44.44 15.32
C ARG A 40 -4.24 44.80 14.16
N VAL A 41 -3.60 45.99 14.24
CA VAL A 41 -2.66 46.46 13.20
C VAL A 41 -1.43 45.55 13.11
N THR A 42 -0.95 45.04 14.25
CA THR A 42 0.18 44.08 14.29
C THR A 42 -0.19 42.78 13.60
N ILE A 43 -1.40 42.28 13.82
CA ILE A 43 -1.91 41.08 13.13
C ILE A 43 -2.05 41.30 11.62
N ILE A 44 -2.61 42.45 11.20
CA ILE A 44 -2.72 42.77 9.77
C ILE A 44 -1.35 42.75 9.11
N LYS A 45 -0.32 43.33 9.69
CA LYS A 45 1.07 43.29 9.17
C LYS A 45 1.64 41.87 9.12
N SER A 46 1.30 41.01 10.09
CA SER A 46 1.73 39.62 10.08
C SER A 46 1.04 38.85 8.96
N ILE A 47 -0.25 39.07 8.74
CA ILE A 47 -1.04 38.47 7.67
C ILE A 47 -0.58 38.94 6.28
N GLU A 48 -0.36 40.25 6.10
CA GLU A 48 0.19 40.79 4.83
C GLU A 48 1.56 40.20 4.50
N LEU A 49 2.42 39.98 5.51
CA LEU A 49 3.70 39.32 5.31
C LEU A 49 3.52 37.85 4.85
N LEU A 50 2.66 37.10 5.52
CA LEU A 50 2.39 35.70 5.18
C LEU A 50 1.69 35.56 3.83
N GLU A 51 0.83 36.52 3.45
CA GLU A 51 0.18 36.57 2.15
C GLU A 51 1.19 36.91 1.03
N ALA A 52 2.10 37.86 1.27
CA ALA A 52 3.20 38.18 0.38
C ALA A 52 4.20 37.02 0.21
N GLU A 53 4.39 36.20 1.25
CA GLU A 53 5.19 34.97 1.24
C GLU A 53 4.45 33.76 0.65
N GLY A 54 3.14 33.88 0.31
CA GLY A 54 2.34 32.84 -0.30
C GLY A 54 1.80 31.78 0.67
N PHE A 55 1.97 31.91 1.99
CA PHE A 55 1.48 30.95 2.97
C PHE A 55 -0.04 30.96 3.15
N ILE A 56 -0.67 32.09 2.92
CA ILE A 56 -2.10 32.30 3.08
C ILE A 56 -2.65 33.16 1.93
N TYR A 57 -3.96 33.09 1.71
CA TYR A 57 -4.66 33.96 0.75
C TYR A 57 -5.99 34.43 1.32
N THR A 58 -6.42 35.62 0.92
CA THR A 58 -7.67 36.23 1.41
C THR A 58 -8.76 36.18 0.35
N LYS A 59 -9.93 35.62 0.71
CA LYS A 59 -11.17 35.71 -0.10
C LYS A 59 -12.04 36.83 0.46
N VAL A 60 -12.26 37.86 -0.38
CA VAL A 60 -13.08 39.02 -0.01
C VAL A 60 -14.47 38.54 0.45
N GLY A 61 -14.89 39.00 1.63
CA GLY A 61 -16.18 38.62 2.24
C GLY A 61 -16.22 37.23 2.89
N SER A 62 -15.22 36.36 2.70
CA SER A 62 -15.22 35.00 3.22
C SER A 62 -14.19 34.79 4.35
N GLY A 63 -13.02 35.41 4.27
CA GLY A 63 -11.93 35.32 5.25
C GLY A 63 -10.58 34.95 4.65
N THR A 64 -9.61 34.70 5.52
CA THR A 64 -8.24 34.30 5.14
C THR A 64 -8.08 32.79 5.31
N TYR A 65 -7.39 32.16 4.38
CA TYR A 65 -7.24 30.70 4.27
C TYR A 65 -5.77 30.35 4.10
N VAL A 66 -5.37 29.20 4.61
CA VAL A 66 -4.04 28.64 4.38
C VAL A 66 -3.91 28.29 2.89
N ASN A 67 -2.86 28.82 2.27
CA ASN A 67 -2.54 28.52 0.88
C ASN A 67 -1.77 27.21 0.76
N ASP A 68 -1.71 26.64 -0.42
CA ASP A 68 -0.82 25.53 -0.71
C ASP A 68 0.63 26.04 -0.89
N TYR A 69 1.23 26.39 0.24
CA TYR A 69 2.58 26.95 0.29
C TYR A 69 3.63 26.08 -0.39
N LEU A 70 3.45 24.74 -0.34
CA LEU A 70 4.38 23.83 -0.99
C LEU A 70 4.26 23.87 -2.52
N ASN A 71 3.15 24.38 -3.05
CA ASN A 71 2.93 24.50 -4.48
C ASN A 71 3.45 25.81 -5.09
N GLU A 72 3.33 26.95 -4.38
CA GLU A 72 3.63 28.25 -4.99
C GLU A 72 5.08 28.73 -4.80
N ALA A 73 5.74 28.39 -3.69
CA ALA A 73 7.04 28.95 -3.34
C ALA A 73 8.24 28.42 -4.16
N HIS A 74 8.10 27.28 -4.85
CA HIS A 74 9.20 26.67 -5.62
C HIS A 74 8.96 26.46 -7.11
N ILE A 75 7.79 26.81 -7.64
CA ILE A 75 7.48 26.61 -9.06
C ILE A 75 7.01 27.92 -9.68
N THR A 76 7.94 28.83 -9.93
CA THR A 76 7.71 30.12 -10.62
C THR A 76 7.48 29.99 -12.13
N ASN A 77 7.17 28.81 -12.65
CA ASN A 77 6.97 28.55 -14.08
C ASN A 77 5.55 28.05 -14.39
N LYS A 78 5.07 28.32 -15.62
CA LYS A 78 3.84 27.80 -16.25
C LYS A 78 3.59 26.28 -16.09
N TRP A 79 4.57 25.54 -15.61
CA TRP A 79 4.51 24.10 -15.31
C TRP A 79 3.60 23.77 -14.12
N SER A 80 3.41 24.70 -13.16
CA SER A 80 2.49 24.50 -12.02
C SER A 80 1.04 24.33 -12.47
N GLU A 81 0.62 25.09 -13.49
CA GLU A 81 -0.71 24.95 -14.07
C GLU A 81 -0.89 23.59 -14.75
N MET A 82 0.15 23.12 -15.48
CA MET A 82 0.12 21.78 -16.10
C MET A 82 0.06 20.67 -15.05
N MET A 83 0.71 20.83 -13.90
CA MET A 83 0.62 19.85 -12.79
C MET A 83 -0.76 19.82 -12.15
N LEU A 84 -1.47 20.94 -12.08
CA LEU A 84 -2.87 20.99 -11.60
C LEU A 84 -3.84 20.26 -12.55
N TRP A 85 -3.50 20.15 -13.85
CA TRP A 85 -4.29 19.44 -14.85
C TRP A 85 -3.89 17.96 -14.97
N SER A 86 -2.81 17.52 -14.30
CA SER A 86 -2.47 16.11 -14.27
C SER A 86 -3.52 15.35 -13.48
N SER A 87 -3.86 14.14 -13.93
CA SER A 87 -4.76 13.24 -13.19
C SER A 87 -4.18 12.79 -11.84
N GLN A 88 -2.91 13.11 -11.58
CA GLN A 88 -2.25 12.85 -10.32
C GLN A 88 -2.43 14.06 -9.40
N GLN A 89 -3.46 14.03 -8.58
CA GLN A 89 -3.50 14.92 -7.43
C GLN A 89 -2.31 14.57 -6.51
N ARG A 90 -1.69 15.60 -5.92
CA ARG A 90 -0.67 15.36 -4.89
C ARG A 90 -1.24 14.45 -3.82
N SER A 91 -0.42 13.51 -3.39
CA SER A 91 -0.71 12.72 -2.20
C SER A 91 -1.16 13.66 -1.08
N GLN A 92 -2.19 13.27 -0.36
CA GLN A 92 -2.65 14.03 0.81
C GLN A 92 -1.46 14.36 1.70
N TYR A 93 -1.47 15.53 2.33
CA TYR A 93 -0.41 15.99 3.23
C TYR A 93 0.03 14.92 4.23
N THR A 94 -0.93 14.16 4.77
CA THR A 94 -0.68 13.03 5.67
C THR A 94 0.25 11.98 5.06
N VAL A 95 0.08 11.63 3.78
CA VAL A 95 0.94 10.64 3.10
C VAL A 95 2.36 11.20 2.89
N GLN A 96 2.47 12.49 2.57
CA GLN A 96 3.78 13.14 2.44
C GLN A 96 4.51 13.20 3.79
N LEU A 97 3.79 13.51 4.86
CA LEU A 97 4.32 13.53 6.23
C LEU A 97 4.78 12.14 6.65
N ILE A 98 3.96 11.11 6.41
CA ILE A 98 4.30 9.71 6.69
C ILE A 98 5.59 9.34 5.94
N ASN A 99 5.68 9.60 4.64
CA ASN A 99 6.87 9.30 3.85
C ASN A 99 8.13 10.02 4.39
N LYS A 100 8.00 11.27 4.84
CA LYS A 100 9.09 12.03 5.45
C LYS A 100 9.52 11.43 6.79
N ILE A 101 8.57 11.11 7.66
CA ILE A 101 8.85 10.51 8.97
C ILE A 101 9.43 9.11 8.83
N GLU A 102 8.96 8.31 7.87
CA GLU A 102 9.46 6.96 7.61
C GLU A 102 10.92 6.91 7.13
N THR A 103 11.48 8.03 6.66
CA THR A 103 12.90 8.15 6.29
C THR A 103 13.77 8.72 7.40
N ASP A 104 13.20 9.14 8.53
CA ASP A 104 13.92 9.73 9.66
C ASP A 104 14.21 8.69 10.74
N ASP A 105 15.47 8.29 10.85
CA ASP A 105 15.94 7.27 11.81
C ASP A 105 15.84 7.70 13.30
N SER A 106 15.46 8.94 13.59
CA SER A 106 15.20 9.41 14.97
C SER A 106 13.91 8.85 15.57
N TYR A 107 12.99 8.35 14.73
CA TYR A 107 11.73 7.74 15.15
C TYR A 107 11.80 6.23 15.28
N ILE A 108 11.01 5.68 16.20
CA ILE A 108 10.76 4.23 16.27
C ILE A 108 9.64 3.89 15.27
N HIS A 109 9.99 3.24 14.17
CA HIS A 109 9.06 2.93 13.10
C HIS A 109 8.21 1.69 13.40
N ILE A 110 7.08 1.87 14.07
CA ILE A 110 6.12 0.79 14.36
C ILE A 110 5.06 0.58 13.27
N SER A 111 4.96 1.52 12.31
CA SER A 111 3.99 1.48 11.20
C SER A 111 4.53 0.77 9.95
N LYS A 112 5.85 0.62 9.81
CA LYS A 112 6.46 0.00 8.64
C LYS A 112 6.17 -1.49 8.56
N GLY A 113 5.43 -1.91 7.54
CA GLY A 113 5.23 -3.33 7.21
C GLY A 113 6.43 -3.92 6.48
N GLU A 114 7.64 -3.74 7.01
CA GLU A 114 8.90 -4.17 6.40
C GLU A 114 9.64 -5.19 7.24
N LEU A 115 10.41 -6.05 6.55
CA LEU A 115 11.30 -6.99 7.21
C LEU A 115 12.51 -6.24 7.77
N GLY A 116 12.76 -6.38 9.07
CA GLY A 116 13.96 -5.81 9.68
C GLY A 116 15.24 -6.32 9.01
N ILE A 117 16.24 -5.46 8.85
CA ILE A 117 17.49 -5.75 8.13
C ILE A 117 18.14 -7.06 8.63
N SER A 118 18.16 -7.29 9.94
CA SER A 118 18.73 -8.50 10.56
C SER A 118 18.00 -9.80 10.21
N LEU A 119 16.75 -9.71 9.72
CA LEU A 119 15.95 -10.86 9.31
C LEU A 119 16.03 -11.14 7.80
N MET A 120 16.61 -10.25 7.03
CA MET A 120 16.81 -10.46 5.59
C MET A 120 17.83 -11.58 5.33
N PRO A 121 17.66 -12.40 4.28
CA PRO A 121 18.52 -13.53 3.97
C PRO A 121 19.82 -13.12 3.26
N HIS A 122 20.65 -12.28 3.88
CA HIS A 122 21.87 -11.69 3.26
C HIS A 122 22.83 -12.73 2.70
N ILE A 123 23.09 -13.83 3.45
CA ILE A 123 24.01 -14.91 3.01
C ILE A 123 23.43 -15.61 1.78
N GLN A 124 22.14 -15.92 1.80
CA GLN A 124 21.45 -16.59 0.69
C GLN A 124 21.40 -15.69 -0.55
N LEU A 125 21.12 -14.39 -0.35
CA LEU A 125 21.13 -13.39 -1.42
C LEU A 125 22.51 -13.27 -2.05
N LYS A 126 23.57 -13.12 -1.24
CA LYS A 126 24.95 -13.06 -1.73
C LYS A 126 25.29 -14.28 -2.58
N LYS A 127 24.93 -15.49 -2.11
CA LYS A 127 25.18 -16.74 -2.84
C LYS A 127 24.38 -16.79 -4.14
N ALA A 128 23.11 -16.40 -4.12
CA ALA A 128 22.26 -16.37 -5.31
C ALA A 128 22.78 -15.36 -6.36
N MET A 129 23.23 -14.18 -5.93
CA MET A 129 23.87 -13.18 -6.79
C MET A 129 25.16 -13.72 -7.44
N SER A 130 26.01 -14.39 -6.66
CA SER A 130 27.24 -15.01 -7.17
C SER A 130 26.93 -16.09 -8.21
N ASN A 131 25.94 -16.95 -7.94
CA ASN A 131 25.50 -17.96 -8.90
C ASN A 131 24.91 -17.33 -10.18
N THR A 132 24.13 -16.26 -10.04
CA THR A 132 23.59 -15.53 -11.18
C THR A 132 24.72 -14.95 -12.04
N ALA A 133 25.74 -14.35 -11.40
CA ALA A 133 26.89 -13.78 -12.10
C ALA A 133 27.72 -14.82 -12.86
N SER A 134 27.85 -16.04 -12.32
CA SER A 134 28.61 -17.13 -12.99
C SER A 134 27.91 -17.73 -14.22
N HIS A 135 26.62 -17.39 -14.45
CA HIS A 135 25.85 -17.83 -15.62
C HIS A 135 25.40 -16.65 -16.48
N ILE A 136 26.09 -15.53 -16.38
CA ILE A 136 25.66 -14.28 -17.04
C ILE A 136 25.80 -14.37 -18.57
N GLU A 137 26.72 -15.22 -19.07
CA GLU A 137 26.94 -15.47 -20.49
C GLU A 137 25.75 -16.16 -21.17
N ASP A 138 24.96 -16.91 -20.41
CA ASP A 138 23.73 -17.57 -20.88
C ASP A 138 22.55 -16.58 -21.04
N LEU A 139 22.77 -15.30 -20.71
CA LEU A 139 21.73 -14.29 -20.69
C LEU A 139 21.67 -13.48 -21.97
N SER A 140 20.50 -13.39 -22.53
CA SER A 140 20.15 -12.30 -23.41
C SER A 140 19.89 -11.03 -22.61
N PHE A 141 20.78 -10.03 -22.69
CA PHE A 141 20.55 -8.70 -22.15
C PHE A 141 19.62 -7.84 -23.01
N GLY A 142 18.97 -8.43 -24.00
CA GLY A 142 17.94 -7.77 -24.77
C GLY A 142 16.64 -7.56 -23.97
N TYR A 143 15.72 -6.82 -24.56
CA TYR A 143 14.38 -6.65 -23.99
C TYR A 143 13.69 -8.00 -23.81
N ASN A 144 13.12 -8.21 -22.63
CA ASN A 144 12.31 -9.40 -22.35
C ASN A 144 10.89 -9.24 -22.93
N ASN A 145 10.21 -10.36 -23.12
CA ASN A 145 8.77 -10.33 -23.30
C ASN A 145 8.10 -9.83 -22.00
N GLY A 146 6.91 -9.27 -22.10
CA GLY A 146 6.18 -8.71 -20.96
C GLY A 146 5.88 -9.70 -19.84
N TYR A 147 6.05 -11.02 -20.05
CA TYR A 147 5.71 -12.07 -19.07
C TYR A 147 6.78 -12.26 -17.98
N GLY A 148 8.04 -12.01 -18.27
CA GLY A 148 9.17 -12.23 -17.36
C GLY A 148 9.90 -13.56 -17.56
N TYR A 149 10.91 -13.81 -16.69
CA TYR A 149 11.85 -14.92 -16.81
C TYR A 149 11.19 -16.28 -16.73
N ILE A 150 11.36 -17.06 -17.78
CA ILE A 150 10.62 -18.31 -17.99
C ILE A 150 10.84 -19.32 -16.84
N LYS A 151 12.10 -19.50 -16.39
CA LYS A 151 12.42 -20.43 -15.30
C LYS A 151 11.85 -19.99 -13.95
N LEU A 152 11.72 -18.67 -13.72
CA LEU A 152 11.08 -18.16 -12.51
C LEU A 152 9.57 -18.39 -12.55
N ARG A 153 8.94 -18.22 -13.72
CA ARG A 153 7.51 -18.53 -13.91
C ARG A 153 7.22 -20.00 -13.65
N ASP A 154 8.07 -20.91 -14.16
CA ASP A 154 7.93 -22.35 -13.95
C ASP A 154 8.00 -22.74 -12.47
N ILE A 155 8.95 -22.20 -11.74
CA ILE A 155 9.09 -22.54 -10.32
C ILE A 155 7.98 -21.91 -9.46
N ILE A 156 7.40 -20.78 -9.89
CA ILE A 156 6.18 -20.22 -9.28
C ILE A 156 5.00 -21.17 -9.53
N VAL A 157 4.81 -21.68 -10.74
CA VAL A 157 3.79 -22.68 -11.06
C VAL A 157 3.89 -23.90 -10.15
N GLU A 158 5.09 -24.46 -9.97
CA GLU A 158 5.33 -25.57 -9.04
C GLU A 158 4.92 -25.23 -7.60
N ARG A 159 5.23 -24.02 -7.15
CA ARG A 159 4.87 -23.56 -5.80
C ARG A 159 3.37 -23.36 -5.64
N MET A 160 2.68 -22.85 -6.67
CA MET A 160 1.22 -22.71 -6.69
C MET A 160 0.53 -24.08 -6.67
N SER A 161 1.04 -25.06 -7.44
CA SER A 161 0.51 -26.41 -7.44
C SER A 161 0.59 -27.09 -6.07
N LYS A 162 1.70 -26.92 -5.32
CA LYS A 162 1.85 -27.42 -3.95
C LYS A 162 0.82 -26.81 -2.97
N GLN A 163 0.17 -25.73 -3.34
CA GLN A 163 -0.87 -25.05 -2.56
C GLN A 163 -2.29 -25.33 -3.09
N GLY A 164 -2.41 -26.31 -4.01
CA GLY A 164 -3.69 -26.68 -4.59
C GLY A 164 -4.19 -25.73 -5.70
N ILE A 165 -3.33 -24.87 -6.23
CA ILE A 165 -3.65 -23.96 -7.34
C ILE A 165 -3.02 -24.51 -8.61
N ASN A 166 -3.85 -25.13 -9.47
CA ASN A 166 -3.40 -25.75 -10.70
C ASN A 166 -3.47 -24.73 -11.85
N VAL A 167 -2.31 -24.26 -12.28
CA VAL A 167 -2.14 -23.27 -13.36
C VAL A 167 -0.92 -23.63 -14.18
N GLY A 168 -0.86 -23.17 -15.42
CA GLY A 168 0.30 -23.30 -16.30
C GLY A 168 1.19 -22.04 -16.27
N ARG A 169 2.28 -22.09 -16.99
CA ARG A 169 3.20 -20.97 -17.18
C ARG A 169 2.50 -19.76 -17.81
N GLU A 170 1.60 -20.01 -18.75
CA GLU A 170 0.80 -19.03 -19.46
C GLU A 170 -0.08 -18.19 -18.53
N ASN A 171 -0.37 -18.70 -17.34
CA ASN A 171 -1.15 -18.02 -16.32
C ASN A 171 -0.31 -17.12 -15.39
N VAL A 172 1.01 -17.09 -15.54
CA VAL A 172 1.92 -16.38 -14.61
C VAL A 172 2.66 -15.25 -15.31
N MET A 173 2.64 -14.06 -14.70
CA MET A 173 3.41 -12.91 -15.14
C MET A 173 4.23 -12.34 -13.97
N ILE A 174 5.52 -12.08 -14.19
CA ILE A 174 6.39 -11.47 -13.18
C ILE A 174 6.23 -9.95 -13.21
N THR A 175 6.17 -9.31 -12.04
CA THR A 175 6.01 -7.86 -11.89
C THR A 175 7.10 -7.27 -11.00
N SER A 176 7.23 -5.94 -11.01
CA SER A 176 8.16 -5.20 -10.13
C SER A 176 7.57 -5.01 -8.71
N GLY A 177 7.09 -6.11 -8.10
CA GLY A 177 6.37 -6.15 -6.82
C GLY A 177 4.85 -6.08 -6.99
N ALA A 178 4.11 -6.28 -5.90
CA ALA A 178 2.65 -6.33 -5.90
C ALA A 178 2.02 -4.99 -6.30
N LEU A 179 2.57 -3.86 -5.89
CA LEU A 179 2.04 -2.53 -6.26
C LEU A 179 2.06 -2.32 -7.79
N HIS A 180 3.12 -2.76 -8.47
CA HIS A 180 3.17 -2.73 -9.93
C HIS A 180 2.13 -3.68 -10.55
N ALA A 181 1.88 -4.84 -9.94
CA ALA A 181 0.80 -5.73 -10.37
C ALA A 181 -0.56 -5.03 -10.31
N ILE A 182 -0.84 -4.33 -9.22
CA ILE A 182 -2.08 -3.54 -9.06
C ILE A 182 -2.16 -2.42 -10.12
N GLN A 183 -1.08 -1.70 -10.38
CA GLN A 183 -1.03 -0.66 -11.43
C GLN A 183 -1.34 -1.22 -12.82
N LEU A 184 -0.72 -2.34 -13.19
CA LEU A 184 -0.99 -3.00 -14.48
C LEU A 184 -2.45 -3.44 -14.60
N LEU A 185 -3.03 -4.01 -13.52
CA LEU A 185 -4.44 -4.37 -13.49
C LEU A 185 -5.35 -3.14 -13.59
N SER A 186 -5.00 -2.05 -12.94
CA SER A 186 -5.78 -0.81 -13.01
C SER A 186 -5.84 -0.26 -14.43
N ILE A 187 -4.70 -0.24 -15.13
CA ILE A 187 -4.60 0.32 -16.49
C ILE A 187 -5.11 -0.68 -17.54
N GLY A 188 -4.65 -1.95 -17.46
CA GLY A 188 -4.83 -2.92 -18.52
C GLY A 188 -6.08 -3.79 -18.39
N PHE A 189 -6.73 -3.82 -17.22
CA PHE A 189 -7.88 -4.70 -16.99
C PHE A 189 -9.13 -3.95 -16.53
N LEU A 190 -9.02 -3.05 -15.55
CA LEU A 190 -10.17 -2.33 -14.98
C LEU A 190 -10.55 -1.10 -15.80
N GLY A 191 -9.58 -0.32 -16.29
CA GLY A 191 -9.83 0.93 -17.02
C GLY A 191 -10.32 2.06 -16.10
N GLN A 192 -10.74 3.17 -16.70
CA GLN A 192 -11.19 4.36 -15.97
C GLN A 192 -12.56 4.15 -15.28
N ASP A 193 -12.81 4.93 -14.22
CA ASP A 193 -14.08 4.99 -13.48
C ASP A 193 -14.56 3.65 -12.90
N ALA A 194 -13.65 2.70 -12.66
CA ALA A 194 -13.99 1.43 -12.06
C ALA A 194 -14.38 1.58 -10.57
N ILE A 195 -15.15 0.61 -10.08
CA ILE A 195 -15.49 0.49 -8.66
C ILE A 195 -14.61 -0.59 -8.04
N ILE A 196 -13.89 -0.24 -6.98
CA ILE A 196 -13.14 -1.17 -6.15
C ILE A 196 -13.90 -1.37 -4.83
N ILE A 197 -14.27 -2.61 -4.58
CA ILE A 197 -14.93 -3.03 -3.36
C ILE A 197 -13.88 -3.70 -2.49
N SER A 198 -13.59 -3.15 -1.32
CA SER A 198 -12.55 -3.68 -0.44
C SER A 198 -13.02 -3.77 1.00
N ASN A 199 -12.45 -4.72 1.74
CA ASN A 199 -12.64 -4.73 3.19
C ASN A 199 -11.90 -3.53 3.82
N THR A 200 -12.45 -2.97 4.90
CA THR A 200 -11.85 -1.84 5.61
C THR A 200 -11.62 -2.17 7.08
N PRO A 201 -10.48 -1.74 7.67
CA PRO A 201 -9.34 -1.09 7.04
C PRO A 201 -8.54 -2.03 6.12
N SER A 202 -7.89 -1.48 5.07
CA SER A 202 -7.09 -2.20 4.08
C SER A 202 -5.93 -1.36 3.57
N TYR A 203 -4.84 -2.01 3.18
CA TYR A 203 -3.65 -1.39 2.61
C TYR A 203 -3.95 -0.53 1.38
N ILE A 204 -4.93 -0.91 0.58
CA ILE A 204 -5.23 -0.23 -0.69
C ILE A 204 -5.56 1.26 -0.49
N HIS A 205 -6.12 1.63 0.66
CA HIS A 205 -6.41 3.02 1.02
C HIS A 205 -5.17 3.86 1.37
N SER A 206 -4.02 3.20 1.58
CA SER A 206 -2.74 3.90 1.79
C SER A 206 -2.00 4.19 0.49
N THR A 207 -2.56 3.81 -0.65
CA THR A 207 -1.96 3.96 -1.97
C THR A 207 -2.90 4.72 -2.91
N ASN A 208 -2.35 5.64 -3.70
CA ASN A 208 -3.14 6.40 -4.69
C ASN A 208 -3.23 5.67 -6.04
N VAL A 209 -3.00 4.35 -6.09
CA VAL A 209 -2.94 3.60 -7.35
C VAL A 209 -4.27 3.64 -8.09
N PHE A 210 -5.37 3.51 -7.36
CA PHE A 210 -6.70 3.54 -7.94
C PHE A 210 -7.26 4.96 -8.14
N GLU A 211 -6.83 5.94 -7.34
CA GLU A 211 -7.29 7.32 -7.45
C GLU A 211 -6.89 7.98 -8.77
N GLN A 212 -5.73 7.58 -9.33
CA GLN A 212 -5.21 8.11 -10.60
C GLN A 212 -6.13 7.86 -11.79
N LEU A 213 -7.02 6.89 -11.70
CA LEU A 213 -7.97 6.51 -12.75
C LEU A 213 -9.43 6.82 -12.37
N ASN A 214 -9.66 7.72 -11.41
CA ASN A 214 -10.97 8.09 -10.87
C ASN A 214 -11.76 6.89 -10.32
N PHE A 215 -11.08 5.91 -9.73
CA PHE A 215 -11.77 4.77 -9.14
C PHE A 215 -12.58 5.19 -7.93
N ARG A 216 -13.75 4.60 -7.80
CA ARG A 216 -14.59 4.74 -6.62
C ARG A 216 -14.36 3.59 -5.67
N HIS A 217 -14.19 3.89 -4.39
CA HIS A 217 -14.06 2.88 -3.35
C HIS A 217 -15.40 2.62 -2.67
N ILE A 218 -15.68 1.35 -2.44
CA ILE A 218 -16.78 0.89 -1.60
C ILE A 218 -16.18 0.07 -0.48
N ASP A 219 -16.30 0.60 0.73
CA ASP A 219 -15.73 0.00 1.91
C ASP A 219 -16.70 -0.99 2.54
N VAL A 220 -16.25 -2.22 2.74
CA VAL A 220 -16.95 -3.26 3.46
C VAL A 220 -16.26 -3.44 4.82
N PRO A 221 -16.87 -3.00 5.93
CA PRO A 221 -16.28 -3.24 7.25
C PRO A 221 -16.01 -4.71 7.47
N TYR A 222 -14.87 -5.04 8.09
CA TYR A 222 -14.44 -6.43 8.26
C TYR A 222 -15.48 -7.31 8.98
N ASN A 223 -16.21 -6.76 9.93
CA ASN A 223 -17.29 -7.44 10.62
C ASN A 223 -18.55 -7.68 9.75
N GLN A 224 -18.66 -6.99 8.62
CA GLN A 224 -19.76 -7.14 7.65
C GLN A 224 -19.32 -7.91 6.39
N ILE A 225 -18.15 -8.54 6.39
CA ILE A 225 -17.66 -9.28 5.22
C ILE A 225 -18.57 -10.45 4.82
N ASN A 226 -19.36 -10.97 5.75
CA ASN A 226 -20.37 -11.99 5.46
C ASN A 226 -21.63 -11.42 4.76
N GLU A 227 -21.79 -10.10 4.75
CA GLU A 227 -22.90 -9.36 4.12
C GLU A 227 -22.44 -8.69 2.83
N ILE A 228 -21.28 -9.09 2.30
CA ILE A 228 -20.65 -8.47 1.13
C ILE A 228 -21.59 -8.46 -0.09
N ASP A 229 -22.38 -9.50 -0.27
CA ASP A 229 -23.40 -9.62 -1.32
C ASP A 229 -24.45 -8.52 -1.22
N THR A 230 -25.03 -8.28 -0.06
CA THR A 230 -26.01 -7.22 0.17
C THR A 230 -25.45 -5.82 -0.11
N ILE A 231 -24.17 -5.61 0.21
CA ILE A 231 -23.49 -4.34 -0.02
C ILE A 231 -23.24 -4.14 -1.51
N ILE A 232 -22.72 -5.16 -2.20
CA ILE A 232 -22.35 -5.08 -3.63
C ILE A 232 -23.59 -5.00 -4.52
N ASP A 233 -24.72 -5.61 -4.15
CA ASP A 233 -25.95 -5.61 -4.94
C ASP A 233 -26.46 -4.18 -5.20
N ARG A 234 -26.18 -3.24 -4.31
CA ARG A 234 -26.48 -1.80 -4.51
C ARG A 234 -25.74 -1.20 -5.70
N PHE A 235 -24.63 -1.81 -6.11
CA PHE A 235 -23.75 -1.34 -7.17
C PHE A 235 -23.71 -2.30 -8.37
N ILE A 236 -24.68 -3.21 -8.46
CA ILE A 236 -24.69 -4.28 -9.49
C ILE A 236 -24.71 -3.72 -10.92
N ASN A 237 -25.33 -2.57 -11.13
CA ASN A 237 -25.50 -1.93 -12.44
C ASN A 237 -24.22 -1.27 -12.99
N PHE A 238 -23.18 -1.10 -12.19
CA PHE A 238 -21.90 -0.56 -12.68
C PHE A 238 -21.16 -1.62 -13.49
N LYS A 239 -20.70 -1.24 -14.70
CA LYS A 239 -20.04 -2.18 -15.61
C LYS A 239 -18.67 -2.62 -15.11
N ASN A 240 -17.82 -1.67 -14.72
CA ASN A 240 -16.45 -1.92 -14.32
C ASN A 240 -16.34 -1.96 -12.80
N LYS A 241 -16.17 -3.14 -12.25
CA LYS A 241 -16.01 -3.32 -10.80
C LYS A 241 -15.15 -4.54 -10.50
N ALA A 242 -14.44 -4.50 -9.38
CA ALA A 242 -13.67 -5.62 -8.85
C ALA A 242 -13.73 -5.65 -7.32
N ILE A 243 -13.59 -6.83 -6.75
CA ILE A 243 -13.37 -7.02 -5.31
C ILE A 243 -11.86 -7.07 -5.11
N TYR A 244 -11.28 -6.13 -4.33
CA TYR A 244 -9.91 -6.21 -3.84
C TYR A 244 -9.91 -6.73 -2.41
N ILE A 245 -9.14 -7.76 -2.14
CA ILE A 245 -9.13 -8.38 -0.83
C ILE A 245 -7.77 -8.96 -0.45
N GLU A 246 -7.37 -8.75 0.81
CA GLU A 246 -6.23 -9.38 1.45
C GLU A 246 -6.76 -10.52 2.35
N PRO A 247 -6.86 -11.76 1.85
CA PRO A 247 -7.58 -12.82 2.57
C PRO A 247 -6.79 -13.42 3.72
N ARG A 248 -5.49 -13.12 3.83
CA ARG A 248 -4.58 -13.63 4.85
C ARG A 248 -3.72 -12.50 5.43
N PHE A 249 -3.72 -12.39 6.76
CA PHE A 249 -2.85 -11.46 7.49
C PHE A 249 -2.97 -10.02 7.00
N ASN A 250 -4.21 -9.58 6.79
CA ASN A 250 -4.55 -8.27 6.24
C ASN A 250 -3.73 -7.13 6.86
N ASN A 251 -3.28 -6.21 6.04
CA ASN A 251 -2.67 -4.96 6.46
C ASN A 251 -3.75 -3.86 6.59
N PRO A 252 -4.00 -3.29 7.80
CA PRO A 252 -3.16 -3.38 9.01
C PRO A 252 -3.68 -4.32 10.10
N THR A 253 -4.80 -5.03 9.91
CA THR A 253 -5.51 -5.71 11.01
C THR A 253 -4.89 -7.04 11.45
N GLY A 254 -3.99 -7.63 10.66
CA GLY A 254 -3.46 -8.97 10.91
C GLY A 254 -4.49 -10.11 10.78
N ARG A 255 -5.75 -9.79 10.46
CA ARG A 255 -6.85 -10.75 10.36
C ARG A 255 -6.74 -11.60 9.09
N SER A 256 -7.31 -12.79 9.16
CA SER A 256 -7.45 -13.69 8.01
C SER A 256 -8.90 -14.12 7.86
N LEU A 257 -9.37 -14.20 6.62
CA LEU A 257 -10.69 -14.72 6.30
C LEU A 257 -10.79 -16.22 6.62
N THR A 258 -11.93 -16.65 7.11
CA THR A 258 -12.25 -18.07 7.25
C THR A 258 -12.42 -18.73 5.88
N ASN A 259 -12.32 -20.05 5.83
CA ASN A 259 -12.55 -20.80 4.59
C ASN A 259 -14.00 -20.64 4.08
N GLU A 260 -14.96 -20.47 4.97
CA GLU A 260 -16.35 -20.22 4.62
C GLU A 260 -16.50 -18.84 3.96
N GLN A 261 -15.92 -17.79 4.57
CA GLN A 261 -15.93 -16.44 4.00
C GLN A 261 -15.30 -16.40 2.59
N LYS A 262 -14.18 -17.09 2.40
CA LYS A 262 -13.52 -17.20 1.08
C LYS A 262 -14.41 -17.86 0.05
N LYS A 263 -15.11 -18.95 0.42
CA LYS A 263 -16.07 -19.66 -0.45
C LYS A 263 -17.28 -18.78 -0.78
N ASN A 264 -17.80 -18.03 0.17
CA ASN A 264 -18.93 -17.13 -0.05
C ASN A 264 -18.55 -16.02 -1.04
N ILE A 265 -17.37 -15.41 -0.88
CA ILE A 265 -16.87 -14.37 -1.78
C ILE A 265 -16.69 -14.90 -3.20
N ILE A 266 -16.12 -16.09 -3.39
CA ILE A 266 -15.95 -16.66 -4.73
C ILE A 266 -17.30 -17.03 -5.36
N THR A 267 -18.22 -17.62 -4.60
CA THR A 267 -19.56 -17.95 -5.07
C THR A 267 -20.31 -16.71 -5.53
N TYR A 268 -20.21 -15.61 -4.77
CA TYR A 268 -20.79 -14.34 -5.14
C TYR A 268 -20.15 -13.77 -6.42
N SER A 269 -18.82 -13.76 -6.49
CA SER A 269 -18.05 -13.35 -7.66
C SER A 269 -18.47 -14.11 -8.93
N GLU A 270 -18.61 -15.42 -8.86
CA GLU A 270 -19.04 -16.26 -9.96
C GLU A 270 -20.46 -15.95 -10.42
N ARG A 271 -21.40 -15.80 -9.47
CA ARG A 271 -22.82 -15.48 -9.73
C ARG A 271 -22.99 -14.15 -10.48
N HIS A 272 -22.24 -13.14 -10.07
CA HIS A 272 -22.40 -11.77 -10.58
C HIS A 272 -21.32 -11.36 -11.59
N ASN A 273 -20.44 -12.31 -11.96
CA ASN A 273 -19.35 -12.07 -12.91
C ASN A 273 -18.43 -10.90 -12.50
N ILE A 274 -18.09 -10.81 -11.21
CA ILE A 274 -17.22 -9.77 -10.65
C ILE A 274 -15.83 -10.36 -10.39
N PRO A 275 -14.74 -9.83 -10.98
CA PRO A 275 -13.41 -10.33 -10.73
C PRO A 275 -12.96 -10.04 -9.29
N ILE A 276 -12.17 -10.93 -8.72
CA ILE A 276 -11.51 -10.78 -7.43
C ILE A 276 -10.02 -10.54 -7.67
N ILE A 277 -9.49 -9.46 -7.11
CA ILE A 277 -8.06 -9.20 -6.98
C ILE A 277 -7.65 -9.65 -5.59
N GLU A 278 -7.03 -10.81 -5.50
CA GLU A 278 -6.53 -11.39 -4.26
C GLU A 278 -5.09 -10.92 -4.03
N ASP A 279 -4.88 -10.04 -3.05
CA ASP A 279 -3.54 -9.64 -2.63
C ASP A 279 -3.05 -10.53 -1.50
N ASP A 280 -2.08 -11.36 -1.81
CA ASP A 280 -1.61 -12.43 -0.94
C ASP A 280 -0.11 -12.34 -0.65
N ILE A 281 0.38 -11.11 -0.43
CA ILE A 281 1.81 -10.81 -0.22
C ILE A 281 2.36 -11.39 1.08
N PHE A 282 1.53 -11.63 2.09
CA PHE A 282 1.93 -12.21 3.37
C PHE A 282 1.79 -13.74 3.43
N ARG A 283 1.37 -14.38 2.34
CA ARG A 283 1.05 -15.81 2.26
C ARG A 283 2.06 -16.76 2.89
N ASP A 284 3.34 -16.44 2.77
CA ASP A 284 4.43 -17.27 3.25
C ASP A 284 4.81 -16.99 4.72
N ILE A 285 4.15 -16.03 5.40
CA ILE A 285 4.42 -15.63 6.78
C ILE A 285 3.29 -16.08 7.71
N PHE A 286 3.16 -17.38 7.90
CA PHE A 286 2.18 -17.98 8.80
C PHE A 286 2.87 -18.58 10.03
N PHE A 287 2.20 -18.58 11.19
CA PHE A 287 2.71 -19.11 12.46
C PHE A 287 2.05 -20.44 12.87
N SER A 288 0.96 -20.79 12.22
CA SER A 288 0.23 -22.04 12.29
C SER A 288 0.04 -22.60 10.88
N ASP A 289 -0.84 -23.57 10.70
CA ASP A 289 -1.15 -24.12 9.39
C ASP A 289 -1.66 -23.04 8.42
N PRO A 290 -1.14 -23.00 7.19
CA PRO A 290 -1.57 -22.00 6.22
C PRO A 290 -3.00 -22.25 5.78
N THR A 291 -3.84 -21.20 5.84
CA THR A 291 -5.18 -21.27 5.25
C THR A 291 -5.07 -21.19 3.72
N PRO A 292 -5.94 -21.86 2.95
CA PRO A 292 -5.92 -21.81 1.49
C PRO A 292 -6.17 -20.38 0.96
N SER A 293 -5.61 -20.06 -0.19
CA SER A 293 -5.91 -18.88 -0.99
C SER A 293 -7.34 -18.95 -1.54
N ILE A 294 -7.97 -17.81 -1.82
CA ILE A 294 -9.25 -17.77 -2.54
C ILE A 294 -9.09 -18.42 -3.93
N LYS A 295 -7.95 -18.21 -4.59
CA LYS A 295 -7.60 -18.80 -5.88
C LYS A 295 -7.73 -20.34 -5.89
N THR A 296 -7.55 -21.01 -4.75
CA THR A 296 -7.73 -22.46 -4.63
C THR A 296 -9.17 -22.91 -4.91
N TYR A 297 -10.15 -22.06 -4.65
CA TYR A 297 -11.57 -22.31 -4.89
C TYR A 297 -12.05 -21.85 -6.27
N ASP A 298 -11.21 -21.12 -7.02
CA ASP A 298 -11.55 -20.53 -8.32
C ASP A 298 -11.62 -21.57 -9.43
N LYS A 299 -12.82 -21.94 -9.85
CA LYS A 299 -13.08 -22.87 -10.95
C LYS A 299 -13.34 -22.18 -12.29
N LEU A 300 -13.73 -20.91 -12.27
CA LEU A 300 -14.17 -20.16 -13.44
C LEU A 300 -13.20 -19.04 -13.87
N GLY A 301 -12.00 -18.98 -13.28
CA GLY A 301 -10.99 -17.99 -13.62
C GLY A 301 -11.34 -16.55 -13.17
N LYS A 302 -12.12 -16.40 -12.09
CA LYS A 302 -12.54 -15.10 -11.56
C LYS A 302 -11.52 -14.45 -10.64
N VAL A 303 -10.56 -15.22 -10.11
CA VAL A 303 -9.58 -14.72 -9.18
C VAL A 303 -8.26 -14.37 -9.88
N ILE A 304 -7.85 -13.14 -9.76
CA ILE A 304 -6.53 -12.63 -10.13
C ILE A 304 -5.72 -12.60 -8.85
N HIS A 305 -4.78 -13.54 -8.71
CA HIS A 305 -3.95 -13.65 -7.52
C HIS A 305 -2.66 -12.85 -7.70
N ILE A 306 -2.33 -12.03 -6.71
CA ILE A 306 -1.11 -11.22 -6.65
C ILE A 306 -0.28 -11.66 -5.45
N SER A 307 1.03 -11.73 -5.63
CA SER A 307 1.95 -11.91 -4.50
C SER A 307 3.32 -11.31 -4.78
N SER A 308 4.22 -11.32 -3.78
CA SER A 308 5.54 -10.68 -3.88
C SER A 308 6.54 -11.32 -2.91
N PHE A 309 7.82 -11.25 -3.27
CA PHE A 309 8.94 -11.61 -2.37
C PHE A 309 9.41 -10.44 -1.51
N SER A 310 8.83 -9.25 -1.65
CA SER A 310 9.22 -8.06 -0.89
C SER A 310 9.10 -8.22 0.63
N LYS A 311 8.11 -9.01 1.08
CA LYS A 311 7.86 -9.24 2.51
C LYS A 311 8.62 -10.44 3.08
N THR A 312 9.27 -11.25 2.25
CA THR A 312 9.93 -12.47 2.68
C THR A 312 11.43 -12.51 2.37
N ILE A 313 11.88 -11.78 1.35
CA ILE A 313 13.29 -11.67 1.00
C ILE A 313 13.83 -10.28 1.36
N ALA A 314 13.42 -9.28 0.61
CA ALA A 314 13.76 -7.88 0.85
C ALA A 314 12.86 -6.97 -0.02
N PRO A 315 12.44 -5.79 0.44
CA PRO A 315 11.71 -4.83 -0.37
C PRO A 315 12.45 -4.42 -1.65
N ALA A 316 13.78 -4.29 -1.57
CA ALA A 316 14.63 -3.86 -2.68
C ALA A 316 14.74 -4.87 -3.83
N ILE A 317 14.36 -6.14 -3.65
CA ILE A 317 14.43 -7.15 -4.73
C ILE A 317 13.44 -6.85 -5.86
N ARG A 318 12.34 -6.17 -5.55
CA ARG A 318 11.32 -5.71 -6.49
C ARG A 318 10.76 -6.81 -7.41
N ILE A 319 10.49 -8.01 -6.88
CA ILE A 319 9.86 -9.12 -7.60
C ILE A 319 8.53 -9.49 -6.97
N GLY A 320 7.48 -9.42 -7.79
CA GLY A 320 6.15 -9.95 -7.54
C GLY A 320 5.64 -10.72 -8.74
N TRP A 321 4.43 -11.21 -8.68
CA TRP A 321 3.79 -11.91 -9.79
C TRP A 321 2.27 -11.81 -9.74
N ILE A 322 1.67 -11.99 -10.90
CA ILE A 322 0.22 -12.14 -11.10
C ILE A 322 -0.03 -13.57 -11.55
N VAL A 323 -1.10 -14.19 -11.04
CA VAL A 323 -1.67 -15.44 -11.56
C VAL A 323 -3.11 -15.19 -11.94
N ALA A 324 -3.41 -15.29 -13.24
CA ALA A 324 -4.74 -15.07 -13.80
C ALA A 324 -5.02 -16.00 -14.99
N SER A 325 -6.18 -15.87 -15.65
CA SER A 325 -6.42 -16.54 -16.92
C SER A 325 -5.42 -16.10 -17.98
N GLU A 326 -5.06 -16.99 -18.90
CA GLU A 326 -4.10 -16.72 -19.98
C GLU A 326 -4.43 -15.42 -20.72
N LYS A 327 -5.70 -15.23 -21.09
CA LYS A 327 -6.16 -14.02 -21.79
C LYS A 327 -5.89 -12.72 -21.02
N ILE A 328 -6.03 -12.74 -19.69
CA ILE A 328 -5.71 -11.57 -18.86
C ILE A 328 -4.19 -11.35 -18.85
N ILE A 329 -3.41 -12.41 -18.72
CA ILE A 329 -1.94 -12.33 -18.71
C ILE A 329 -1.40 -11.80 -20.04
N GLU A 330 -1.93 -12.27 -21.19
CA GLU A 330 -1.58 -11.75 -22.52
C GLU A 330 -1.85 -10.24 -22.62
N GLN A 331 -3.06 -9.81 -22.26
CA GLN A 331 -3.42 -8.40 -22.29
C GLN A 331 -2.52 -7.54 -21.39
N LEU A 332 -2.22 -8.01 -20.19
CA LEU A 332 -1.33 -7.29 -19.28
C LEU A 332 0.12 -7.26 -19.77
N ALA A 333 0.58 -8.32 -20.45
CA ALA A 333 1.91 -8.36 -21.06
C ALA A 333 2.02 -7.31 -22.18
N ASP A 334 1.00 -7.17 -23.03
CA ASP A 334 0.96 -6.17 -24.10
C ASP A 334 0.95 -4.75 -23.53
N VAL A 335 0.12 -4.49 -22.51
CA VAL A 335 0.10 -3.18 -21.81
C VAL A 335 1.46 -2.88 -21.21
N ARG A 336 2.09 -3.86 -20.58
CA ARG A 336 3.41 -3.71 -19.98
C ARG A 336 4.50 -3.37 -20.98
N MET A 337 4.47 -3.98 -22.16
CA MET A 337 5.42 -3.66 -23.23
C MET A 337 5.36 -2.19 -23.68
N GLN A 338 4.25 -1.50 -23.38
CA GLN A 338 4.10 -0.07 -23.64
C GLN A 338 4.51 0.82 -22.44
N ILE A 339 4.71 0.25 -21.25
CA ILE A 339 5.01 0.99 -20.01
C ILE A 339 6.48 0.87 -19.62
N ASP A 340 7.00 -0.37 -19.41
CA ASP A 340 8.33 -0.59 -18.80
C ASP A 340 9.16 -1.70 -19.44
N TYR A 341 8.67 -2.38 -20.47
CA TYR A 341 9.34 -3.50 -21.15
C TYR A 341 9.70 -4.69 -20.24
N GLY A 342 9.32 -4.67 -18.96
CA GLY A 342 9.54 -5.78 -18.03
C GLY A 342 10.40 -5.46 -16.81
N SER A 343 10.29 -6.30 -15.78
CA SER A 343 11.10 -6.19 -14.56
C SER A 343 12.54 -6.64 -14.80
N SER A 344 13.46 -6.13 -13.97
CA SER A 344 14.88 -6.52 -13.99
C SER A 344 15.08 -8.03 -14.08
N ILE A 345 15.70 -8.50 -15.15
CA ILE A 345 16.02 -9.92 -15.35
C ILE A 345 17.00 -10.42 -14.27
N LEU A 346 17.95 -9.61 -13.86
CA LEU A 346 18.92 -9.96 -12.83
C LEU A 346 18.22 -10.24 -11.49
N SER A 347 17.30 -9.38 -11.06
CA SER A 347 16.51 -9.63 -9.85
C SER A 347 15.68 -10.92 -9.95
N GLN A 348 15.11 -11.19 -11.11
CA GLN A 348 14.33 -12.42 -11.35
C GLN A 348 15.20 -13.67 -11.25
N MET A 349 16.42 -13.64 -11.78
CA MET A 349 17.36 -14.74 -11.70
C MET A 349 17.87 -14.98 -10.29
N VAL A 350 18.17 -13.92 -9.54
CA VAL A 350 18.58 -14.03 -8.13
C VAL A 350 17.48 -14.74 -7.32
N VAL A 351 16.22 -14.32 -7.52
CA VAL A 351 15.08 -14.99 -6.86
C VAL A 351 14.93 -16.43 -7.33
N TYR A 352 15.04 -16.71 -8.63
CA TYR A 352 15.01 -18.07 -9.17
C TYR A 352 16.07 -18.97 -8.53
N GLU A 353 17.33 -18.50 -8.40
CA GLU A 353 18.39 -19.26 -7.75
C GLU A 353 18.08 -19.57 -6.28
N MET A 354 17.48 -18.63 -5.54
CA MET A 354 17.05 -18.86 -4.16
C MET A 354 15.95 -19.92 -4.05
N LEU A 355 15.02 -19.94 -4.98
CA LEU A 355 13.93 -20.91 -5.03
C LEU A 355 14.42 -22.29 -5.45
N LYS A 356 15.20 -22.36 -6.53
CA LYS A 356 15.78 -23.58 -7.11
C LYS A 356 16.60 -24.39 -6.10
N ASN A 357 17.46 -23.73 -5.35
CA ASN A 357 18.33 -24.37 -4.35
C ASN A 357 17.67 -24.51 -2.96
N LYS A 358 16.38 -24.21 -2.84
CA LYS A 358 15.56 -24.27 -1.61
C LYS A 358 16.11 -23.41 -0.46
N SER A 359 17.00 -22.45 -0.73
CA SER A 359 17.51 -21.55 0.31
C SER A 359 16.41 -20.58 0.80
N TYR A 360 15.46 -20.24 -0.07
CA TYR A 360 14.25 -19.51 0.29
C TYR A 360 13.42 -20.28 1.32
N ASP A 361 13.12 -21.56 1.08
CA ASP A 361 12.29 -22.36 2.00
C ASP A 361 12.96 -22.51 3.38
N LYS A 362 14.30 -22.73 3.41
CA LYS A 362 15.06 -22.74 4.66
C LYS A 362 15.01 -21.40 5.38
N HIS A 363 15.09 -20.30 4.65
CA HIS A 363 14.94 -18.95 5.21
C HIS A 363 13.55 -18.75 5.81
N LEU A 364 12.48 -19.15 5.12
CA LEU A 364 11.10 -19.03 5.62
C LEU A 364 10.88 -19.74 6.94
N VAL A 365 11.45 -20.95 7.12
CA VAL A 365 11.34 -21.67 8.39
C VAL A 365 11.90 -20.84 9.55
N LYS A 366 13.13 -20.30 9.37
CA LYS A 366 13.76 -19.43 10.35
C LYS A 366 12.98 -18.13 10.58
N LEU A 367 12.54 -17.51 9.49
CA LEU A 367 11.79 -16.25 9.53
C LEU A 367 10.49 -16.40 10.34
N ARG A 368 9.70 -17.41 10.04
CA ARG A 368 8.44 -17.71 10.76
C ARG A 368 8.67 -17.93 12.25
N TYR A 369 9.71 -18.67 12.60
CA TYR A 369 10.05 -18.91 13.99
C TYR A 369 10.34 -17.60 14.73
N VAL A 370 11.21 -16.75 14.18
CA VAL A 370 11.60 -15.48 14.80
C VAL A 370 10.43 -14.50 14.86
N LEU A 371 9.63 -14.42 13.80
CA LEU A 371 8.46 -13.53 13.79
C LEU A 371 7.38 -14.00 14.78
N LYS A 372 7.18 -15.30 14.92
CA LYS A 372 6.27 -15.85 15.94
C LYS A 372 6.74 -15.51 17.35
N ASP A 373 8.03 -15.67 17.63
CA ASP A 373 8.61 -15.32 18.92
C ASP A 373 8.44 -13.81 19.23
N LYS A 374 8.73 -12.95 18.26
CA LYS A 374 8.50 -11.49 18.39
C LYS A 374 7.02 -11.14 18.61
N ARG A 375 6.10 -11.79 17.91
CA ARG A 375 4.67 -11.63 18.15
C ARG A 375 4.29 -12.03 19.57
N ASP A 376 4.73 -13.20 20.02
CA ASP A 376 4.39 -13.74 21.34
C ASP A 376 4.96 -12.82 22.45
N PHE A 377 6.18 -12.31 22.26
CA PHE A 377 6.78 -11.29 23.14
C PHE A 377 5.94 -10.00 23.21
N MET A 378 5.53 -9.46 22.04
CA MET A 378 4.68 -8.27 21.96
C MET A 378 3.34 -8.50 22.67
N LEU A 379 2.69 -9.65 22.42
CA LEU A 379 1.41 -9.98 23.05
C LEU A 379 1.54 -10.08 24.57
N ASN A 380 2.65 -10.58 25.09
CA ASN A 380 2.91 -10.60 26.52
C ASN A 380 3.00 -9.18 27.11
N ILE A 381 3.71 -8.26 26.44
CA ILE A 381 3.76 -6.84 26.83
C ILE A 381 2.36 -6.23 26.82
N LEU A 382 1.60 -6.45 25.74
CA LEU A 382 0.25 -5.92 25.59
C LEU A 382 -0.67 -6.42 26.71
N ASN A 383 -0.62 -7.71 27.02
CA ASN A 383 -1.41 -8.31 28.11
C ASN A 383 -1.05 -7.71 29.49
N ASN A 384 0.20 -7.34 29.70
CA ASN A 384 0.63 -6.78 30.99
C ASN A 384 0.28 -5.29 31.12
N LEU A 385 0.36 -4.52 30.04
CA LEU A 385 0.28 -3.07 30.09
C LEU A 385 -1.00 -2.47 29.50
N PHE A 386 -1.66 -3.15 28.55
CA PHE A 386 -2.74 -2.57 27.75
C PHE A 386 -4.10 -3.28 27.87
N LYS A 387 -4.20 -4.43 28.53
CA LYS A 387 -5.45 -5.23 28.60
C LYS A 387 -6.67 -4.47 29.11
N ASP A 388 -6.47 -3.49 29.97
CA ASP A 388 -7.55 -2.71 30.56
C ASP A 388 -8.05 -1.60 29.64
N ILE A 389 -7.19 -1.10 28.74
CA ILE A 389 -7.46 0.04 27.86
C ILE A 389 -7.60 -0.32 26.39
N ALA A 390 -7.21 -1.52 25.98
CA ALA A 390 -7.30 -1.96 24.58
C ALA A 390 -7.68 -3.45 24.49
N HIS A 391 -8.09 -3.87 23.31
CA HIS A 391 -8.23 -5.28 22.93
C HIS A 391 -7.60 -5.53 21.55
N TRP A 392 -7.25 -6.78 21.28
CA TRP A 392 -6.63 -7.24 20.04
C TRP A 392 -6.94 -8.70 19.79
N GLU A 393 -6.87 -9.10 18.54
CA GLU A 393 -6.86 -10.50 18.14
C GLU A 393 -5.42 -10.99 18.03
N VAL A 394 -5.19 -12.29 18.31
CA VAL A 394 -3.86 -12.90 18.16
C VAL A 394 -3.63 -13.23 16.68
N PRO A 395 -2.70 -12.56 15.98
CA PRO A 395 -2.47 -12.83 14.58
C PRO A 395 -1.87 -14.23 14.38
N SER A 396 -2.39 -14.98 13.41
CA SER A 396 -1.87 -16.30 13.04
C SER A 396 -0.72 -16.24 12.01
N GLY A 397 -0.30 -15.02 11.61
CA GLY A 397 0.78 -14.73 10.68
C GLY A 397 0.88 -13.24 10.39
N GLY A 398 1.68 -12.89 9.36
CA GLY A 398 1.90 -11.49 8.95
C GLY A 398 2.81 -10.72 9.91
N TYR A 399 2.70 -9.38 9.85
CA TYR A 399 3.55 -8.46 10.60
C TYR A 399 2.82 -7.61 11.62
N PHE A 400 1.48 -7.64 11.63
CA PHE A 400 0.67 -6.67 12.32
C PHE A 400 -0.05 -7.26 13.53
N VAL A 401 -0.11 -6.48 14.61
CA VAL A 401 -1.01 -6.65 15.74
C VAL A 401 -1.90 -5.40 15.78
N TRP A 402 -3.21 -5.58 15.61
CA TRP A 402 -4.18 -4.49 15.58
C TRP A 402 -4.77 -4.25 16.97
N LEU A 403 -4.48 -3.08 17.55
CA LEU A 403 -5.03 -2.67 18.83
C LEU A 403 -6.26 -1.79 18.62
N VAL A 404 -7.34 -2.12 19.32
CA VAL A 404 -8.54 -1.30 19.39
C VAL A 404 -8.68 -0.79 20.82
N PHE A 405 -8.53 0.53 20.98
CA PHE A 405 -8.63 1.17 22.27
C PHE A 405 -10.08 1.26 22.73
N LYS A 406 -10.32 1.06 24.03
CA LYS A 406 -11.63 1.14 24.68
C LYS A 406 -11.96 2.57 25.12
N ILE A 407 -11.00 3.46 25.06
CA ILE A 407 -11.06 4.87 25.45
C ILE A 407 -10.74 5.74 24.23
N ASP A 408 -11.26 6.94 24.20
CA ASP A 408 -10.89 7.92 23.18
C ASP A 408 -9.43 8.36 23.38
N ILE A 409 -8.60 8.13 22.39
CA ILE A 409 -7.20 8.51 22.38
C ILE A 409 -6.98 9.48 21.21
N ASP A 410 -6.39 10.61 21.51
CA ASP A 410 -5.91 11.48 20.44
C ASP A 410 -4.61 10.87 19.85
N ILE A 411 -4.76 10.18 18.73
CA ILE A 411 -3.67 9.48 18.02
C ILE A 411 -2.51 10.44 17.65
N LYS A 412 -2.77 11.74 17.60
CA LYS A 412 -1.71 12.72 17.29
C LYS A 412 -0.66 12.84 18.39
N TYR A 413 -0.95 12.37 19.60
CA TYR A 413 -0.04 12.40 20.75
C TYR A 413 0.53 11.03 21.11
N LEU A 414 0.25 10.00 20.34
CA LEU A 414 0.87 8.69 20.42
C LEU A 414 2.13 8.61 19.55
#